data_cc4184f3d8e32f291fbcc634175bf0e9
#
_entry.id   cc4184f3d8e32f291fbcc634175bf0e9
#
_cell.length_a   1.000
_cell.length_b   1.000
_cell.length_c   1.000
_cell.angle_alpha   90.00
_cell.angle_beta   90.00
_cell.angle_gamma   90.00
#
_symmetry.space_group_name_H-M   'P 1'
#
loop_
_entity.id
_entity.type
_entity.pdbx_description
1 polymer ?
#
loop_
_entity_poly.entity_id
_entity_poly.type
_entity_poly.pdbx_seq_one_letter_code
_entity_poly.pdbx_strand_id
1 'polypeptide(L)'
;MIFAFAHPYLLLLLIVAALVLLRAWFKPDPAVAMPSLRPFRMAAEKSGKKVNFRKLIPMLCYLLGGIAIVLALAGPREGMEQIRRRAEGIDIIIALDLSGSMRAIDVPEKIRTEAQLSAALSSGLVKDRIGTAKAEISKFIQARPNDRIGLVAFAPLPYMVCPPTLDHPWLLANLDRLETGVIGDQTGIAGPITTAVRRLKDSDSKRRVIVLFTDGVNNVNAKVTPRQAAKLADTFQVTVYTVGIGSNNAVVKQDGFFGSGFMPVQGEFDEQLLKDIAGSTGGVYYKADDGDSMRKAMEQIDKLEKTSVQQTILVNWKEFYPVLCWIAIALLLFGMLLEKTVLLRIP
;
A
#
# COMPACT_ATOMS: atom_id res chain seq x y z
N MET A 1 10.20 -17.83 8.72
CA MET A 1 9.21 -18.72 9.36
C MET A 1 9.13 -18.34 10.83
N ILE A 2 7.97 -17.91 11.28
CA ILE A 2 7.73 -17.50 12.68
C ILE A 2 6.82 -18.56 13.29
N PHE A 3 7.31 -19.29 14.29
CA PHE A 3 6.50 -20.23 15.07
C PHE A 3 5.86 -19.47 16.23
N ALA A 4 4.54 -19.53 16.35
CA ALA A 4 3.81 -18.89 17.44
C ALA A 4 2.65 -19.79 17.90
N PHE A 5 2.25 -19.62 19.17
CA PHE A 5 1.03 -20.22 19.69
C PHE A 5 -0.11 -19.19 19.66
N ALA A 6 -1.31 -19.62 19.25
CA ALA A 6 -2.48 -18.75 19.26
C ALA A 6 -2.86 -18.35 20.70
N HIS A 7 -2.76 -19.31 21.63
CA HIS A 7 -3.15 -19.14 23.03
C HIS A 7 -2.10 -19.72 23.98
N PRO A 8 -0.92 -19.05 24.14
CA PRO A 8 0.18 -19.60 24.93
C PRO A 8 -0.14 -19.83 26.41
N TYR A 9 -1.09 -19.09 26.96
CA TYR A 9 -1.55 -19.26 28.34
C TYR A 9 -2.22 -20.62 28.61
N LEU A 10 -2.74 -21.30 27.58
CA LEU A 10 -3.32 -22.64 27.74
C LEU A 10 -2.26 -23.72 28.01
N LEU A 11 -0.99 -23.46 27.75
CA LEU A 11 0.09 -24.36 28.15
C LEU A 11 0.18 -24.54 29.67
N LEU A 12 -0.35 -23.61 30.47
CA LEU A 12 -0.45 -23.77 31.92
C LEU A 12 -1.34 -24.97 32.33
N LEU A 13 -2.27 -25.39 31.46
CA LEU A 13 -3.06 -26.61 31.72
C LEU A 13 -2.21 -27.90 31.78
N LEU A 14 -1.00 -27.89 31.21
CA LEU A 14 -0.08 -29.01 31.36
C LEU A 14 0.30 -29.25 32.84
N ILE A 15 0.44 -28.20 33.63
CA ILE A 15 0.71 -28.27 35.05
C ILE A 15 -0.47 -28.96 35.79
N VAL A 16 -1.71 -28.54 35.43
CA VAL A 16 -2.92 -29.13 36.01
C VAL A 16 -3.04 -30.61 35.62
N ALA A 17 -2.81 -30.92 34.34
CA ALA A 17 -2.82 -32.30 33.85
C ALA A 17 -1.78 -33.17 34.57
N ALA A 18 -0.57 -32.66 34.75
CA ALA A 18 0.49 -33.36 35.50
C ALA A 18 0.08 -33.63 36.97
N LEU A 19 -0.52 -32.64 37.64
CA LEU A 19 -1.01 -32.77 39.01
C LEU A 19 -2.12 -33.82 39.15
N VAL A 20 -3.08 -33.83 38.20
CA VAL A 20 -4.18 -34.81 38.17
C VAL A 20 -3.62 -36.24 37.99
N LEU A 21 -2.65 -36.40 37.09
CA LEU A 21 -2.01 -37.69 36.85
C LEU A 21 -1.18 -38.15 38.06
N LEU A 22 -0.44 -37.23 38.67
CA LEU A 22 0.31 -37.53 39.92
C LEU A 22 -0.64 -38.01 41.03
N ARG A 23 -1.79 -37.34 41.19
CA ARG A 23 -2.82 -37.72 42.11
C ARG A 23 -3.42 -39.10 41.79
N ALA A 24 -3.66 -39.39 40.51
CA ALA A 24 -4.17 -40.69 40.05
C ALA A 24 -3.16 -41.83 40.30
N TRP A 25 -1.86 -41.53 40.22
CA TRP A 25 -0.80 -42.49 40.52
C TRP A 25 -0.79 -42.94 41.98
N PHE A 26 -1.04 -42.00 42.90
CA PHE A 26 -1.08 -42.26 44.35
C PHE A 26 -2.42 -42.78 44.89
N LYS A 27 -3.44 -42.86 44.02
CA LYS A 27 -4.72 -43.45 44.45
C LYS A 27 -4.56 -44.96 44.65
N PRO A 28 -4.92 -45.51 45.83
CA PRO A 28 -4.98 -46.95 46.04
C PRO A 28 -6.02 -47.58 45.12
N ASP A 29 -5.72 -48.77 44.61
CA ASP A 29 -6.66 -49.55 43.81
C ASP A 29 -7.95 -49.77 44.62
N PRO A 30 -9.17 -49.73 44.04
CA PRO A 30 -10.38 -50.04 44.75
C PRO A 30 -10.31 -51.45 45.30
N ALA A 31 -10.33 -51.55 46.62
CA ALA A 31 -10.31 -52.83 47.30
C ALA A 31 -11.72 -53.42 47.29
N VAL A 32 -11.88 -54.63 46.75
CA VAL A 32 -13.08 -55.42 46.89
C VAL A 32 -12.98 -56.20 48.18
N ALA A 33 -13.92 -56.00 49.08
CA ALA A 33 -14.00 -56.72 50.31
C ALA A 33 -14.39 -58.19 50.05
N MET A 34 -13.40 -59.10 50.13
CA MET A 34 -13.65 -60.54 50.03
C MET A 34 -13.56 -61.21 51.41
N PRO A 35 -14.47 -62.11 51.73
CA PRO A 35 -14.56 -62.69 53.06
C PRO A 35 -13.40 -63.65 53.45
N SER A 36 -12.51 -64.04 52.52
CA SER A 36 -11.33 -64.85 52.85
C SER A 36 -10.18 -64.61 51.86
N LEU A 37 -9.05 -64.06 52.33
CA LEU A 37 -7.84 -63.75 51.56
C LEU A 37 -6.70 -64.79 51.69
N ARG A 38 -6.92 -65.87 52.44
CA ARG A 38 -5.87 -66.87 52.75
C ARG A 38 -5.19 -67.42 51.47
N PRO A 39 -5.85 -67.89 50.43
CA PRO A 39 -5.17 -68.45 49.26
C PRO A 39 -4.40 -67.41 48.43
N PHE A 40 -4.87 -66.13 48.43
CA PHE A 40 -4.22 -65.06 47.66
C PHE A 40 -2.95 -64.50 48.32
N ARG A 41 -2.87 -64.54 49.65
CA ARG A 41 -1.68 -64.09 50.37
C ARG A 41 -0.43 -64.97 50.13
N MET A 42 -0.63 -66.26 49.98
CA MET A 42 0.47 -67.22 49.61
C MET A 42 0.91 -67.01 48.15
N ALA A 43 0.08 -66.57 47.25
CA ALA A 43 0.44 -66.26 45.87
C ALA A 43 1.11 -64.90 45.71
N ALA A 44 0.76 -63.91 46.55
CA ALA A 44 1.29 -62.57 46.53
C ALA A 44 2.71 -62.47 47.07
N GLU A 45 3.10 -63.35 48.08
CA GLU A 45 4.45 -63.40 48.63
C GLU A 45 5.48 -63.95 47.67
N LYS A 46 5.10 -64.76 46.65
CA LYS A 46 5.97 -65.25 45.56
C LYS A 46 6.13 -64.28 44.41
N SER A 47 5.27 -63.21 44.30
CA SER A 47 5.40 -62.21 43.22
C SER A 47 6.14 -60.99 43.75
N GLY A 48 7.46 -60.99 43.59
CA GLY A 48 8.27 -59.80 43.90
C GLY A 48 7.71 -58.57 43.22
N LYS A 49 7.96 -57.37 43.80
CA LYS A 49 7.57 -56.06 43.28
C LYS A 49 8.07 -55.82 41.85
N LYS A 50 7.52 -56.50 40.87
CA LYS A 50 7.72 -56.14 39.46
C LYS A 50 6.85 -54.92 39.16
N VAL A 51 7.51 -53.85 38.77
CA VAL A 51 6.82 -52.69 38.19
C VAL A 51 5.80 -53.21 37.20
N ASN A 52 4.50 -53.00 37.48
CA ASN A 52 3.43 -53.53 36.63
C ASN A 52 3.40 -52.76 35.29
N PHE A 53 4.21 -53.19 34.34
CA PHE A 53 4.25 -52.66 32.97
C PHE A 53 2.83 -52.59 32.33
N ARG A 54 1.95 -53.49 32.79
CA ARG A 54 0.54 -53.48 32.37
C ARG A 54 -0.26 -52.24 32.78
N LYS A 55 0.13 -51.54 33.88
CA LYS A 55 -0.49 -50.25 34.28
C LYS A 55 0.20 -49.08 33.63
N LEU A 56 1.47 -49.19 33.31
CA LEU A 56 2.26 -48.07 32.79
C LEU A 56 1.87 -47.69 31.37
N ILE A 57 1.58 -48.67 30.50
CA ILE A 57 1.27 -48.43 29.08
C ILE A 57 -0.01 -47.61 28.86
N PRO A 58 -1.20 -48.00 29.41
CA PRO A 58 -2.41 -47.21 29.27
C PRO A 58 -2.27 -45.81 29.87
N MET A 59 -1.61 -45.70 31.03
CA MET A 59 -1.38 -44.44 31.68
C MET A 59 -0.51 -43.50 30.82
N LEU A 60 0.51 -44.03 30.15
CA LEU A 60 1.36 -43.28 29.23
C LEU A 60 0.56 -42.78 28.01
N CYS A 61 -0.35 -43.63 27.50
CA CYS A 61 -1.24 -43.24 26.40
C CYS A 61 -2.18 -42.09 26.79
N TYR A 62 -2.76 -42.14 28.00
CA TYR A 62 -3.63 -41.06 28.50
C TYR A 62 -2.82 -39.79 28.77
N LEU A 63 -1.61 -39.90 29.30
CA LEU A 63 -0.72 -38.76 29.52
C LEU A 63 -0.35 -38.07 28.21
N LEU A 64 0.12 -38.84 27.22
CA LEU A 64 0.49 -38.31 25.90
C LEU A 64 -0.72 -37.76 25.17
N GLY A 65 -1.88 -38.40 25.25
CA GLY A 65 -3.13 -37.91 24.71
C GLY A 65 -3.55 -36.57 25.34
N GLY A 66 -3.43 -36.46 26.67
CA GLY A 66 -3.70 -35.21 27.38
C GLY A 66 -2.74 -34.06 26.99
N ILE A 67 -1.47 -34.34 26.87
CA ILE A 67 -0.48 -33.37 26.37
C ILE A 67 -0.82 -32.93 24.96
N ALA A 68 -1.14 -33.89 24.07
CA ALA A 68 -1.53 -33.57 22.68
C ALA A 68 -2.79 -32.68 22.61
N ILE A 69 -3.79 -32.87 23.50
CA ILE A 69 -4.97 -32.00 23.59
C ILE A 69 -4.57 -30.59 24.02
N VAL A 70 -3.75 -30.46 25.06
CA VAL A 70 -3.33 -29.12 25.53
C VAL A 70 -2.51 -28.39 24.47
N LEU A 71 -1.62 -29.11 23.77
CA LEU A 71 -0.86 -28.54 22.65
C LEU A 71 -1.79 -28.13 21.50
N ALA A 72 -2.81 -28.93 21.18
CA ALA A 72 -3.80 -28.58 20.18
C ALA A 72 -4.60 -27.33 20.55
N LEU A 73 -5.02 -27.20 21.83
CA LEU A 73 -5.71 -26.02 22.35
C LEU A 73 -4.81 -24.78 22.37
N ALA A 74 -3.50 -24.93 22.61
CA ALA A 74 -2.55 -23.83 22.52
C ALA A 74 -2.42 -23.30 21.08
N GLY A 75 -2.85 -24.07 20.07
CA GLY A 75 -2.90 -23.69 18.67
C GLY A 75 -1.52 -23.36 18.09
N PRO A 76 -0.63 -24.34 17.94
CA PRO A 76 0.65 -24.11 17.25
C PRO A 76 0.39 -23.75 15.80
N ARG A 77 0.95 -22.62 15.38
CA ARG A 77 0.80 -22.07 14.03
C ARG A 77 2.13 -21.61 13.48
N GLU A 78 2.30 -21.84 12.21
CA GLU A 78 3.44 -21.36 11.44
C GLU A 78 2.97 -20.19 10.56
N GLY A 79 3.53 -19.02 10.80
CA GLY A 79 3.30 -17.84 9.96
C GLY A 79 4.29 -17.84 8.80
N MET A 80 3.82 -18.02 7.58
CA MET A 80 4.53 -17.53 6.41
C MET A 80 4.16 -16.06 6.28
N GLU A 81 5.09 -15.19 6.60
CA GLU A 81 5.02 -13.80 6.24
C GLU A 81 5.13 -13.70 4.71
N GLN A 82 4.03 -13.95 4.03
CA GLN A 82 3.90 -13.50 2.67
C GLN A 82 3.71 -11.99 2.77
N ILE A 83 4.82 -11.28 2.70
CA ILE A 83 4.79 -9.87 2.32
C ILE A 83 4.27 -9.85 0.88
N ARG A 84 2.98 -10.06 0.69
CA ARG A 84 2.32 -9.52 -0.48
C ARG A 84 2.37 -8.01 -0.25
N ARG A 85 3.45 -7.42 -0.72
CA ARG A 85 3.45 -6.02 -1.11
C ARG A 85 2.43 -5.91 -2.25
N ARG A 86 1.15 -5.96 -1.93
CA ARG A 86 0.19 -5.24 -2.73
C ARG A 86 0.55 -3.79 -2.44
N ALA A 87 1.47 -3.26 -3.21
CA ALA A 87 1.49 -1.84 -3.46
C ALA A 87 0.13 -1.60 -4.14
N GLU A 88 -0.90 -1.32 -3.33
CA GLU A 88 -2.16 -0.83 -3.86
C GLU A 88 -1.79 0.53 -4.43
N GLY A 89 -1.61 0.56 -5.75
CA GLY A 89 -1.29 1.78 -6.47
C GLY A 89 -2.41 2.79 -6.24
N ILE A 90 -2.06 4.05 -6.28
CA ILE A 90 -3.02 5.16 -6.25
C ILE A 90 -3.41 5.54 -7.67
N ASP A 91 -4.54 6.22 -7.82
CA ASP A 91 -4.96 6.79 -9.09
C ASP A 91 -4.55 8.25 -9.16
N ILE A 92 -3.74 8.57 -10.15
CA ILE A 92 -3.23 9.93 -10.38
C ILE A 92 -3.70 10.39 -11.76
N ILE A 93 -4.24 11.59 -11.86
CA ILE A 93 -4.42 12.27 -13.14
C ILE A 93 -3.53 13.50 -13.17
N ILE A 94 -2.66 13.55 -14.15
CA ILE A 94 -1.82 14.69 -14.46
C ILE A 94 -2.62 15.59 -15.41
N ALA A 95 -2.85 16.82 -15.01
CA ALA A 95 -3.49 17.85 -15.83
C ALA A 95 -2.40 18.82 -16.29
N LEU A 96 -2.09 18.82 -17.59
CA LEU A 96 -1.02 19.61 -18.18
C LEU A 96 -1.58 20.73 -19.06
N ASP A 97 -1.19 21.95 -18.74
CA ASP A 97 -1.52 23.13 -19.51
C ASP A 97 -0.77 23.15 -20.85
N LEU A 98 -1.49 23.39 -21.94
CA LEU A 98 -0.96 23.53 -23.29
C LEU A 98 -1.25 24.92 -23.88
N SER A 99 -1.59 25.91 -23.06
CA SER A 99 -1.79 27.29 -23.49
C SER A 99 -0.52 27.90 -24.08
N GLY A 100 -0.66 28.99 -24.77
CA GLY A 100 0.45 29.66 -25.45
C GLY A 100 1.57 30.13 -24.52
N SER A 101 1.23 30.47 -23.26
CA SER A 101 2.20 30.86 -22.23
C SER A 101 3.19 29.75 -21.83
N MET A 102 2.81 28.48 -22.03
CA MET A 102 3.69 27.33 -21.81
C MET A 102 4.85 27.19 -22.83
N ARG A 103 4.87 28.01 -23.89
CA ARG A 103 6.02 28.18 -24.79
C ARG A 103 7.12 29.06 -24.20
N ALA A 104 6.84 29.76 -23.13
CA ALA A 104 7.80 30.64 -22.49
C ALA A 104 9.03 29.85 -21.99
N ILE A 105 10.14 30.52 -22.02
CA ILE A 105 11.43 30.03 -21.55
C ILE A 105 11.76 30.81 -20.29
N ASP A 106 11.83 30.14 -19.16
CA ASP A 106 12.30 30.75 -17.91
C ASP A 106 13.82 30.82 -17.94
N VAL A 107 14.33 32.04 -18.00
CA VAL A 107 15.78 32.30 -18.20
C VAL A 107 16.51 32.14 -16.85
N PRO A 108 17.44 31.20 -16.72
CA PRO A 108 18.24 31.06 -15.51
C PRO A 108 19.11 32.33 -15.27
N GLU A 109 19.29 32.72 -14.01
CA GLU A 109 20.04 33.92 -13.60
C GLU A 109 21.50 33.97 -14.15
N LYS A 110 22.05 32.81 -14.48
CA LYS A 110 23.38 32.66 -15.04
C LYS A 110 23.48 33.09 -16.51
N ILE A 111 22.37 33.18 -17.23
CA ILE A 111 22.32 33.55 -18.65
C ILE A 111 21.94 35.04 -18.72
N ARG A 112 22.87 35.85 -19.27
CA ARG A 112 22.71 37.31 -19.33
C ARG A 112 22.61 37.88 -20.76
N THR A 113 22.87 37.05 -21.77
CA THR A 113 22.83 37.48 -23.16
C THR A 113 21.98 36.58 -24.02
N GLU A 114 21.36 37.15 -25.07
CA GLU A 114 20.52 36.37 -26.00
C GLU A 114 21.33 35.29 -26.74
N ALA A 115 22.61 35.55 -27.03
CA ALA A 115 23.49 34.56 -27.65
C ALA A 115 23.72 33.33 -26.72
N GLN A 116 23.91 33.58 -25.41
CA GLN A 116 24.02 32.50 -24.43
C GLN A 116 22.72 31.70 -24.32
N LEU A 117 21.57 32.37 -24.33
CA LEU A 117 20.26 31.72 -24.29
C LEU A 117 20.04 30.87 -25.55
N SER A 118 20.32 31.40 -26.73
CA SER A 118 20.22 30.67 -27.98
C SER A 118 21.11 29.41 -28.00
N ALA A 119 22.36 29.54 -27.51
CA ALA A 119 23.28 28.40 -27.38
C ALA A 119 22.78 27.37 -26.34
N ALA A 120 22.21 27.81 -25.23
CA ALA A 120 21.67 26.93 -24.19
C ALA A 120 20.41 26.18 -24.66
N LEU A 121 19.58 26.83 -25.48
CA LEU A 121 18.42 26.20 -26.13
C LEU A 121 18.82 25.15 -27.15
N SER A 122 19.78 25.50 -28.02
CA SER A 122 20.29 24.59 -29.07
C SER A 122 21.03 23.36 -28.48
N SER A 123 21.66 23.51 -27.32
CA SER A 123 22.30 22.40 -26.59
C SER A 123 21.33 21.59 -25.72
N GLY A 124 20.08 22.01 -25.60
CA GLY A 124 19.06 21.36 -24.73
C GLY A 124 19.26 21.56 -23.22
N LEU A 125 20.18 22.43 -22.80
CA LEU A 125 20.40 22.81 -21.40
C LEU A 125 19.25 23.60 -20.84
N VAL A 126 18.59 24.43 -21.64
CA VAL A 126 17.38 25.17 -21.28
C VAL A 126 16.27 24.68 -22.20
N LYS A 127 15.10 24.51 -21.65
CA LYS A 127 13.88 24.12 -22.36
C LYS A 127 12.78 25.16 -22.09
N ASP A 128 11.77 25.18 -22.93
CA ASP A 128 10.53 25.87 -22.63
C ASP A 128 9.77 25.23 -21.43
N ARG A 129 8.78 25.90 -20.89
CA ARG A 129 7.99 25.40 -19.76
C ARG A 129 7.37 24.05 -20.03
N ILE A 130 6.80 23.84 -21.21
CA ILE A 130 6.21 22.55 -21.60
C ILE A 130 7.24 21.44 -21.67
N GLY A 131 8.41 21.69 -22.24
CA GLY A 131 9.49 20.72 -22.33
C GLY A 131 10.08 20.35 -20.96
N THR A 132 10.17 21.33 -20.07
CA THR A 132 10.58 21.12 -18.66
C THR A 132 9.54 20.29 -17.92
N ALA A 133 8.24 20.64 -18.05
CA ALA A 133 7.14 19.90 -17.44
C ALA A 133 7.10 18.45 -17.94
N LYS A 134 7.17 18.20 -19.23
CA LYS A 134 7.21 16.84 -19.81
C LYS A 134 8.36 16.01 -19.28
N ALA A 135 9.54 16.60 -19.17
CA ALA A 135 10.72 15.88 -18.66
C ALA A 135 10.56 15.44 -17.21
N GLU A 136 10.06 16.30 -16.34
CA GLU A 136 9.84 15.97 -14.91
C GLU A 136 8.64 15.05 -14.71
N ILE A 137 7.55 15.22 -15.46
CA ILE A 137 6.39 14.32 -15.47
C ILE A 137 6.83 12.91 -15.92
N SER A 138 7.68 12.81 -16.94
CA SER A 138 8.18 11.51 -17.41
C SER A 138 8.97 10.77 -16.33
N LYS A 139 9.83 11.46 -15.59
CA LYS A 139 10.56 10.89 -14.45
C LYS A 139 9.62 10.45 -13.33
N PHE A 140 8.61 11.26 -13.04
CA PHE A 140 7.58 10.94 -12.03
C PHE A 140 6.82 9.67 -12.39
N ILE A 141 6.39 9.52 -13.65
CA ILE A 141 5.68 8.34 -14.14
C ILE A 141 6.57 7.09 -14.01
N GLN A 142 7.85 7.19 -14.43
CA GLN A 142 8.80 6.08 -14.37
C GLN A 142 9.11 5.62 -12.93
N ALA A 143 9.06 6.53 -11.97
CA ALA A 143 9.29 6.23 -10.55
C ALA A 143 8.11 5.50 -9.87
N ARG A 144 6.95 5.34 -10.56
CA ARG A 144 5.69 4.84 -10.00
C ARG A 144 5.09 3.67 -10.76
N PRO A 145 5.78 2.51 -10.85
CA PRO A 145 5.36 1.39 -11.70
C PRO A 145 4.04 0.75 -11.30
N ASN A 146 3.55 1.00 -10.09
CA ASN A 146 2.34 0.37 -9.54
C ASN A 146 1.12 1.30 -9.52
N ASP A 147 1.30 2.60 -9.81
CA ASP A 147 0.22 3.58 -9.79
C ASP A 147 -0.48 3.65 -11.15
N ARG A 148 -1.80 3.80 -11.16
CA ARG A 148 -2.52 4.09 -12.40
C ARG A 148 -2.46 5.58 -12.67
N ILE A 149 -1.80 5.95 -13.76
CA ILE A 149 -1.60 7.37 -14.12
C ILE A 149 -2.36 7.70 -15.39
N GLY A 150 -3.15 8.76 -15.35
CA GLY A 150 -3.86 9.33 -16.50
C GLY A 150 -3.33 10.70 -16.86
N LEU A 151 -3.66 11.18 -18.06
CA LEU A 151 -3.23 12.45 -18.59
C LEU A 151 -4.39 13.23 -19.19
N VAL A 152 -4.58 14.45 -18.71
CA VAL A 152 -5.49 15.46 -19.24
C VAL A 152 -4.66 16.61 -19.77
N ALA A 153 -4.78 16.92 -21.04
CA ALA A 153 -4.24 18.14 -21.60
C ALA A 153 -5.34 19.22 -21.59
N PHE A 154 -4.99 20.46 -21.36
CA PHE A 154 -5.97 21.54 -21.42
C PHE A 154 -5.34 22.85 -21.90
N ALA A 155 -6.21 23.68 -22.45
CA ALA A 155 -6.01 25.09 -22.73
C ALA A 155 -7.36 25.77 -22.47
N PRO A 156 -8.14 26.32 -23.43
CA PRO A 156 -9.52 26.75 -23.11
C PRO A 156 -10.43 25.59 -22.72
N LEU A 157 -10.25 24.42 -23.32
CA LEU A 157 -11.04 23.21 -23.05
C LEU A 157 -10.15 22.04 -22.62
N PRO A 158 -10.62 21.17 -21.72
CA PRO A 158 -9.91 19.97 -21.33
C PRO A 158 -10.07 18.87 -22.36
N TYR A 159 -9.01 18.10 -22.57
CA TYR A 159 -8.99 16.92 -23.40
C TYR A 159 -8.35 15.76 -22.64
N MET A 160 -9.08 14.65 -22.48
CA MET A 160 -8.55 13.43 -21.87
C MET A 160 -7.66 12.71 -22.89
N VAL A 161 -6.36 12.82 -22.71
CA VAL A 161 -5.35 12.18 -23.58
C VAL A 161 -5.27 10.69 -23.26
N CYS A 162 -5.21 10.37 -21.97
CA CYS A 162 -5.04 9.02 -21.48
C CYS A 162 -5.84 8.82 -20.18
N PRO A 163 -6.75 7.85 -20.09
CA PRO A 163 -7.36 7.48 -18.82
C PRO A 163 -6.33 6.84 -17.88
N PRO A 164 -6.59 6.77 -16.55
CA PRO A 164 -5.70 6.11 -15.61
C PRO A 164 -5.34 4.68 -16.03
N THR A 165 -4.07 4.43 -16.28
CA THR A 165 -3.54 3.18 -16.81
C THR A 165 -2.24 2.77 -16.11
N LEU A 166 -1.92 1.49 -16.12
CA LEU A 166 -0.62 0.94 -15.77
C LEU A 166 0.32 0.82 -16.99
N ASP A 167 -0.20 1.07 -18.20
CA ASP A 167 0.61 1.11 -19.42
C ASP A 167 1.35 2.46 -19.52
N HIS A 168 2.40 2.59 -18.74
CA HIS A 168 3.22 3.79 -18.70
C HIS A 168 3.97 4.06 -20.00
N PRO A 169 4.48 3.05 -20.73
CA PRO A 169 5.07 3.27 -22.06
C PRO A 169 4.10 4.00 -23.03
N TRP A 170 2.85 3.57 -23.08
CA TRP A 170 1.83 4.21 -23.90
C TRP A 170 1.51 5.63 -23.41
N LEU A 171 1.42 5.83 -22.09
CA LEU A 171 1.21 7.14 -21.48
C LEU A 171 2.34 8.12 -21.83
N LEU A 172 3.61 7.69 -21.71
CA LEU A 172 4.77 8.48 -22.02
C LEU A 172 4.84 8.85 -23.51
N ALA A 173 4.51 7.93 -24.41
CA ALA A 173 4.45 8.20 -25.84
C ALA A 173 3.40 9.27 -26.20
N ASN A 174 2.25 9.29 -25.47
CA ASN A 174 1.23 10.32 -25.66
C ASN A 174 1.66 11.65 -25.03
N LEU A 175 2.31 11.65 -23.86
CA LEU A 175 2.85 12.85 -23.23
C LEU A 175 3.85 13.56 -24.17
N ASP A 176 4.71 12.80 -24.81
CA ASP A 176 5.75 13.35 -25.72
C ASP A 176 5.15 14.05 -26.95
N ARG A 177 4.01 13.57 -27.45
CA ARG A 177 3.31 14.13 -28.61
C ARG A 177 2.55 15.43 -28.33
N LEU A 178 2.36 15.80 -27.06
CA LEU A 178 1.62 17.02 -26.73
C LEU A 178 2.39 18.26 -27.17
N GLU A 179 1.70 19.19 -27.80
CA GLU A 179 2.26 20.47 -28.25
C GLU A 179 1.38 21.61 -27.78
N THR A 180 1.99 22.75 -27.49
CA THR A 180 1.29 23.97 -27.09
C THR A 180 0.57 24.62 -28.28
N GLY A 181 -0.60 25.22 -28.01
CA GLY A 181 -1.37 25.94 -29.01
C GLY A 181 -2.25 25.10 -29.93
N VAL A 182 -2.20 23.76 -29.84
CA VAL A 182 -3.06 22.85 -30.64
C VAL A 182 -4.51 22.92 -30.22
N ILE A 183 -4.79 23.17 -28.95
CA ILE A 183 -6.15 23.23 -28.38
C ILE A 183 -6.60 24.69 -28.20
N GLY A 184 -5.72 25.64 -28.44
CA GLY A 184 -5.93 27.08 -28.26
C GLY A 184 -4.93 27.71 -27.29
N ASP A 185 -4.98 29.05 -27.16
CA ASP A 185 -3.98 29.81 -26.40
C ASP A 185 -4.46 30.27 -25.02
N GLN A 186 -5.76 30.12 -24.73
CA GLN A 186 -6.35 30.50 -23.43
C GLN A 186 -6.22 29.37 -22.42
N THR A 187 -6.33 29.70 -21.12
CA THR A 187 -6.25 28.75 -20.02
C THR A 187 -7.53 28.67 -19.22
N GLY A 188 -8.14 27.49 -19.16
CA GLY A 188 -9.36 27.19 -18.40
C GLY A 188 -9.11 26.16 -17.31
N ILE A 189 -8.82 26.59 -16.08
CA ILE A 189 -8.41 25.73 -14.97
C ILE A 189 -9.55 24.83 -14.45
N ALA A 190 -10.80 25.29 -14.48
CA ALA A 190 -11.93 24.51 -13.96
C ALA A 190 -12.21 23.22 -14.77
N GLY A 191 -11.99 23.28 -16.08
CA GLY A 191 -12.23 22.17 -17.01
C GLY A 191 -11.43 20.90 -16.71
N PRO A 192 -10.11 20.98 -16.64
CA PRO A 192 -9.26 19.81 -16.34
C PRO A 192 -9.55 19.19 -14.96
N ILE A 193 -9.81 20.00 -13.93
CA ILE A 193 -10.18 19.52 -12.60
C ILE A 193 -11.50 18.72 -12.67
N THR A 194 -12.55 19.29 -13.26
CA THR A 194 -13.85 18.62 -13.38
C THR A 194 -13.77 17.34 -14.22
N THR A 195 -13.00 17.35 -15.30
CA THR A 195 -12.76 16.17 -16.15
C THR A 195 -12.04 15.05 -15.40
N ALA A 196 -11.00 15.42 -14.65
CA ALA A 196 -10.23 14.47 -13.83
C ALA A 196 -11.09 13.90 -12.69
N VAL A 197 -11.84 14.73 -11.95
CA VAL A 197 -12.77 14.29 -10.90
C VAL A 197 -13.81 13.32 -11.46
N ARG A 198 -14.43 13.66 -12.60
CA ARG A 198 -15.40 12.77 -13.26
C ARG A 198 -14.82 11.39 -13.56
N ARG A 199 -13.54 11.32 -13.87
CA ARG A 199 -12.87 10.05 -14.17
C ARG A 199 -12.46 9.29 -12.91
N LEU A 200 -12.10 10.00 -11.84
CA LEU A 200 -11.63 9.40 -10.58
C LEU A 200 -12.75 9.03 -9.62
N LYS A 201 -13.94 9.65 -9.72
CA LYS A 201 -15.03 9.45 -8.75
C LYS A 201 -15.47 7.99 -8.61
N ASP A 202 -15.44 7.23 -9.71
CA ASP A 202 -15.86 5.82 -9.75
C ASP A 202 -14.66 4.85 -9.60
N SER A 203 -13.50 5.35 -9.17
CA SER A 203 -12.31 4.54 -8.93
C SER A 203 -12.36 3.86 -7.57
N ASP A 204 -12.01 2.56 -7.54
CA ASP A 204 -11.86 1.76 -6.31
C ASP A 204 -10.53 2.03 -5.58
N SER A 205 -9.70 2.94 -6.09
CA SER A 205 -8.42 3.27 -5.47
C SER A 205 -8.62 3.97 -4.13
N LYS A 206 -7.80 3.61 -3.13
CA LYS A 206 -7.84 4.23 -1.79
C LYS A 206 -7.48 5.70 -1.80
N ARG A 207 -6.65 6.11 -2.76
CA ARG A 207 -6.24 7.52 -2.92
C ARG A 207 -6.40 7.93 -4.36
N ARG A 208 -6.97 9.11 -4.55
CA ARG A 208 -7.27 9.72 -5.85
C ARG A 208 -6.67 11.11 -5.87
N VAL A 209 -5.78 11.34 -6.82
CA VAL A 209 -4.92 12.53 -6.86
C VAL A 209 -5.00 13.18 -8.23
N ILE A 210 -5.04 14.50 -8.24
CA ILE A 210 -4.85 15.33 -9.44
C ILE A 210 -3.60 16.16 -9.21
N VAL A 211 -2.69 16.19 -10.20
CA VAL A 211 -1.54 17.09 -10.23
C VAL A 211 -1.74 18.05 -11.39
N LEU A 212 -2.03 19.29 -11.07
CA LEU A 212 -2.30 20.34 -12.05
C LEU A 212 -1.04 21.14 -12.34
N PHE A 213 -0.59 21.15 -13.58
CA PHE A 213 0.53 21.94 -14.08
C PHE A 213 0.01 23.10 -14.92
N THR A 214 0.23 24.32 -14.49
CA THR A 214 -0.20 25.54 -15.18
C THR A 214 0.64 26.72 -14.77
N ASP A 215 0.67 27.77 -15.59
CA ASP A 215 1.23 29.06 -15.19
C ASP A 215 0.24 29.97 -14.42
N GLY A 216 -0.94 29.45 -14.07
CA GLY A 216 -1.85 30.04 -13.09
C GLY A 216 -2.82 31.09 -13.60
N VAL A 217 -2.78 31.50 -14.84
CA VAL A 217 -3.70 32.49 -15.39
C VAL A 217 -4.98 31.81 -15.88
N ASN A 218 -6.13 32.06 -15.20
CA ASN A 218 -7.42 31.60 -15.69
C ASN A 218 -8.11 32.72 -16.47
N ASN A 219 -8.09 32.65 -17.80
CA ASN A 219 -8.65 33.68 -18.69
C ASN A 219 -9.85 33.20 -19.52
N VAL A 220 -10.37 32.03 -19.22
CA VAL A 220 -11.61 31.48 -19.80
C VAL A 220 -12.78 31.75 -18.86
N ASN A 221 -13.81 32.38 -19.36
CA ASN A 221 -15.05 32.61 -18.62
C ASN A 221 -15.95 31.36 -18.72
N ALA A 222 -15.68 30.35 -17.89
CA ALA A 222 -16.43 29.10 -17.88
C ALA A 222 -17.65 29.17 -16.93
N LYS A 223 -18.68 28.33 -17.21
CA LYS A 223 -19.87 28.20 -16.33
C LYS A 223 -19.50 27.75 -14.89
N VAL A 224 -18.42 26.99 -14.75
CA VAL A 224 -17.89 26.51 -13.46
C VAL A 224 -16.59 27.26 -13.18
N THR A 225 -16.50 27.87 -12.01
CA THR A 225 -15.28 28.56 -11.60
C THR A 225 -14.24 27.56 -11.08
N PRO A 226 -12.93 27.87 -11.12
CA PRO A 226 -11.89 26.99 -10.58
C PRO A 226 -12.12 26.60 -9.11
N ARG A 227 -12.60 27.53 -8.27
CA ARG A 227 -12.95 27.25 -6.87
C ARG A 227 -14.14 26.29 -6.72
N GLN A 228 -15.13 26.37 -7.62
CA GLN A 228 -16.24 25.39 -7.65
C GLN A 228 -15.76 24.01 -8.08
N ALA A 229 -14.85 23.94 -9.04
CA ALA A 229 -14.22 22.68 -9.46
C ALA A 229 -13.39 22.03 -8.32
N ALA A 230 -12.68 22.85 -7.53
CA ALA A 230 -11.96 22.37 -6.35
C ALA A 230 -12.92 21.83 -5.28
N LYS A 231 -14.04 22.52 -4.99
CA LYS A 231 -15.08 21.99 -4.08
C LYS A 231 -15.67 20.68 -4.56
N LEU A 232 -15.84 20.52 -5.87
CA LEU A 232 -16.27 19.25 -6.44
C LEU A 232 -15.23 18.15 -6.19
N ALA A 233 -13.94 18.44 -6.36
CA ALA A 233 -12.86 17.50 -6.07
C ALA A 233 -12.87 17.07 -4.58
N ASP A 234 -13.02 18.00 -3.67
CA ASP A 234 -13.13 17.72 -2.23
C ASP A 234 -14.34 16.84 -1.90
N THR A 235 -15.51 17.13 -2.48
CA THR A 235 -16.75 16.33 -2.31
C THR A 235 -16.52 14.86 -2.69
N PHE A 236 -15.74 14.58 -3.72
CA PHE A 236 -15.38 13.23 -4.15
C PHE A 236 -14.07 12.70 -3.52
N GLN A 237 -13.52 13.39 -2.52
CA GLN A 237 -12.28 13.03 -1.85
C GLN A 237 -11.10 12.86 -2.83
N VAL A 238 -11.01 13.76 -3.80
CA VAL A 238 -9.90 13.83 -4.76
C VAL A 238 -8.98 14.97 -4.32
N THR A 239 -7.75 14.65 -3.97
CA THR A 239 -6.74 15.64 -3.57
C THR A 239 -6.15 16.29 -4.83
N VAL A 240 -6.09 17.62 -4.84
CA VAL A 240 -5.51 18.39 -5.95
C VAL A 240 -4.22 19.05 -5.52
N TYR A 241 -3.10 18.63 -6.10
CA TYR A 241 -1.83 19.33 -6.02
C TYR A 241 -1.72 20.30 -7.19
N THR A 242 -1.26 21.50 -6.94
CA THR A 242 -1.04 22.50 -7.97
C THR A 242 0.42 22.85 -8.09
N VAL A 243 0.96 22.79 -9.29
CA VAL A 243 2.33 23.14 -9.63
C VAL A 243 2.29 24.34 -10.54
N GLY A 244 2.58 25.50 -9.98
CA GLY A 244 2.64 26.76 -10.73
C GLY A 244 4.00 26.88 -11.43
N ILE A 245 3.97 26.94 -12.77
CA ILE A 245 5.18 26.98 -13.59
C ILE A 245 5.40 28.43 -14.05
N GLY A 246 6.57 28.95 -13.79
CA GLY A 246 6.98 30.23 -14.34
C GLY A 246 7.78 31.09 -13.39
N SER A 247 8.71 31.83 -13.96
CA SER A 247 9.55 32.83 -13.32
C SER A 247 9.23 34.25 -13.82
N ASN A 248 9.67 35.24 -13.07
CA ASN A 248 9.53 36.65 -13.48
C ASN A 248 10.44 37.03 -14.66
N ASN A 249 11.40 36.16 -15.02
CA ASN A 249 12.37 36.39 -16.11
C ASN A 249 12.07 35.47 -17.31
N ALA A 250 10.82 35.33 -17.66
CA ALA A 250 10.43 34.51 -18.80
C ALA A 250 10.48 35.30 -20.11
N VAL A 251 10.91 34.61 -21.17
CA VAL A 251 10.93 35.14 -22.53
C VAL A 251 10.26 34.18 -23.50
N VAL A 252 9.68 34.70 -24.57
CA VAL A 252 9.17 33.89 -25.68
C VAL A 252 10.01 34.17 -26.90
N LYS A 253 10.41 33.11 -27.60
CA LYS A 253 11.07 33.24 -28.93
C LYS A 253 10.00 33.65 -29.93
N GLN A 254 10.21 34.77 -30.57
CA GLN A 254 9.37 35.26 -31.68
C GLN A 254 10.20 35.26 -32.97
N ASP A 255 9.68 34.56 -33.96
CA ASP A 255 10.27 34.56 -35.30
C ASP A 255 9.64 35.72 -36.10
N GLY A 256 10.45 36.72 -36.38
CA GLY A 256 10.03 37.90 -37.15
C GLY A 256 10.64 37.90 -38.57
N PHE A 257 10.16 38.78 -39.43
CA PHE A 257 10.65 38.91 -40.81
C PHE A 257 12.15 39.27 -40.91
N PHE A 258 12.71 39.91 -39.88
CA PHE A 258 14.11 40.31 -39.79
C PHE A 258 15.01 39.42 -38.92
N GLY A 259 14.50 38.26 -38.51
CA GLY A 259 15.22 37.30 -37.64
C GLY A 259 14.42 36.90 -36.40
N SER A 260 14.89 35.89 -35.66
CA SER A 260 14.31 35.46 -34.40
C SER A 260 14.86 36.31 -33.25
N GLY A 261 13.99 36.82 -32.41
CA GLY A 261 14.32 37.55 -31.17
C GLY A 261 13.63 36.97 -29.95
N PHE A 262 14.01 37.42 -28.76
CA PHE A 262 13.34 37.06 -27.50
C PHE A 262 12.58 38.25 -26.96
N MET A 263 11.31 38.05 -26.65
CA MET A 263 10.47 39.08 -26.01
C MET A 263 10.16 38.68 -24.57
N PRO A 264 10.28 39.61 -23.61
CA PRO A 264 9.87 39.37 -22.23
C PRO A 264 8.36 39.05 -22.16
N VAL A 265 8.01 38.01 -21.42
CA VAL A 265 6.61 37.69 -21.11
C VAL A 265 6.25 38.38 -19.80
N GLN A 266 5.32 39.34 -19.85
CA GLN A 266 4.68 39.85 -18.66
C GLN A 266 3.43 39.01 -18.42
N GLY A 267 3.54 37.97 -17.58
CA GLY A 267 2.41 37.14 -17.18
C GLY A 267 1.97 37.49 -15.78
N GLU A 268 0.69 37.78 -15.61
CA GLU A 268 0.08 37.80 -14.28
C GLU A 268 -0.06 36.35 -13.83
N PHE A 269 0.65 35.97 -12.79
CA PHE A 269 0.61 34.65 -12.20
C PHE A 269 -0.36 34.66 -11.00
N ASP A 270 -1.51 33.99 -11.10
CA ASP A 270 -2.49 33.91 -10.02
C ASP A 270 -2.13 32.79 -9.03
N GLU A 271 -1.06 33.04 -8.29
CA GLU A 271 -0.57 32.12 -7.25
C GLU A 271 -1.62 31.85 -6.16
N GLN A 272 -2.42 32.87 -5.82
CA GLN A 272 -3.45 32.74 -4.79
C GLN A 272 -4.54 31.78 -5.20
N LEU A 273 -4.97 31.81 -6.45
CA LEU A 273 -5.95 30.86 -6.98
C LEU A 273 -5.45 29.40 -6.87
N LEU A 274 -4.20 29.16 -7.23
CA LEU A 274 -3.61 27.82 -7.15
C LEU A 274 -3.48 27.33 -5.70
N LYS A 275 -3.12 28.20 -4.77
CA LYS A 275 -3.11 27.90 -3.33
C LYS A 275 -4.51 27.59 -2.80
N ASP A 276 -5.51 28.35 -3.21
CA ASP A 276 -6.90 28.14 -2.81
C ASP A 276 -7.43 26.78 -3.31
N ILE A 277 -7.12 26.41 -4.56
CA ILE A 277 -7.50 25.11 -5.15
C ILE A 277 -6.87 23.96 -4.36
N ALA A 278 -5.54 24.00 -4.15
CA ALA A 278 -4.84 22.96 -3.43
C ALA A 278 -5.32 22.85 -1.97
N GLY A 279 -5.36 23.96 -1.25
CA GLY A 279 -5.76 24.02 0.16
C GLY A 279 -7.18 23.53 0.43
N SER A 280 -8.13 23.81 -0.48
CA SER A 280 -9.52 23.37 -0.34
C SER A 280 -9.73 21.87 -0.52
N THR A 281 -8.75 21.14 -1.06
CA THR A 281 -8.80 19.70 -1.33
C THR A 281 -7.81 18.87 -0.47
N GLY A 282 -7.15 19.53 0.49
CA GLY A 282 -6.11 18.90 1.31
C GLY A 282 -4.79 18.66 0.57
N GLY A 283 -4.60 19.25 -0.59
CA GLY A 283 -3.35 19.25 -1.35
C GLY A 283 -2.43 20.41 -1.00
N VAL A 284 -1.31 20.52 -1.71
CA VAL A 284 -0.30 21.54 -1.52
C VAL A 284 0.03 22.22 -2.84
N TYR A 285 0.22 23.52 -2.82
CA TYR A 285 0.75 24.30 -3.94
C TYR A 285 2.28 24.27 -3.94
N TYR A 286 2.85 24.11 -5.11
CA TYR A 286 4.29 24.20 -5.36
C TYR A 286 4.59 25.21 -6.45
N LYS A 287 5.59 26.04 -6.23
CA LYS A 287 6.12 26.96 -7.24
C LYS A 287 7.30 26.31 -7.94
N ALA A 288 7.30 26.31 -9.26
CA ALA A 288 8.34 25.75 -10.11
C ALA A 288 8.88 26.83 -11.04
N ASP A 289 9.92 27.54 -10.59
CA ASP A 289 10.59 28.57 -11.36
C ASP A 289 11.58 27.98 -12.37
N ASP A 290 12.03 26.75 -12.14
CA ASP A 290 12.98 26.02 -12.97
C ASP A 290 12.77 24.49 -12.90
N GLY A 291 13.54 23.71 -13.63
CA GLY A 291 13.46 22.25 -13.60
C GLY A 291 13.82 21.64 -12.25
N ASP A 292 14.70 22.26 -11.47
CA ASP A 292 15.08 21.75 -10.15
C ASP A 292 13.97 21.94 -9.11
N SER A 293 13.31 23.09 -9.13
CA SER A 293 12.16 23.35 -8.25
C SER A 293 10.95 22.46 -8.63
N MET A 294 10.72 22.22 -9.92
CA MET A 294 9.71 21.26 -10.39
C MET A 294 9.98 19.84 -9.93
N ARG A 295 11.25 19.38 -10.04
CA ARG A 295 11.64 18.06 -9.54
C ARG A 295 11.40 17.94 -8.05
N LYS A 296 11.77 18.94 -7.23
CA LYS A 296 11.52 18.95 -5.78
C LYS A 296 10.03 18.89 -5.47
N ALA A 297 9.19 19.61 -6.22
CA ALA A 297 7.74 19.55 -6.08
C ALA A 297 7.22 18.12 -6.31
N MET A 298 7.66 17.46 -7.37
CA MET A 298 7.26 16.09 -7.69
C MET A 298 7.74 15.09 -6.65
N GLU A 299 8.97 15.23 -6.12
CA GLU A 299 9.50 14.41 -5.03
C GLU A 299 8.71 14.58 -3.72
N GLN A 300 8.25 15.79 -3.42
CA GLN A 300 7.42 16.05 -2.23
C GLN A 300 6.03 15.44 -2.36
N ILE A 301 5.38 15.57 -3.52
CA ILE A 301 4.11 14.91 -3.83
C ILE A 301 4.28 13.38 -3.68
N ASP A 302 5.37 12.83 -4.20
CA ASP A 302 5.69 11.40 -4.08
C ASP A 302 5.79 10.96 -2.61
N LYS A 303 6.47 11.71 -1.77
CA LYS A 303 6.61 11.42 -0.34
C LYS A 303 5.27 11.47 0.40
N LEU A 304 4.46 12.51 0.15
CA LEU A 304 3.16 12.69 0.81
C LEU A 304 2.22 11.53 0.47
N GLU A 305 2.16 11.11 -0.78
CA GLU A 305 1.26 10.05 -1.20
C GLU A 305 1.74 8.66 -0.80
N LYS A 306 3.05 8.39 -0.78
CA LYS A 306 3.61 7.11 -0.30
C LYS A 306 3.41 6.90 1.21
N THR A 307 3.45 7.97 2.01
CA THR A 307 3.26 7.89 3.46
C THR A 307 1.81 7.54 3.83
N SER A 308 0.84 7.88 2.97
CA SER A 308 -0.58 7.63 3.21
C SER A 308 -1.02 6.19 2.94
N VAL A 309 -0.23 5.40 2.23
CA VAL A 309 -0.53 3.98 1.93
C VAL A 309 -0.04 3.11 3.08
N GLN A 310 -0.93 2.78 4.03
CA GLN A 310 -0.65 1.81 5.08
C GLN A 310 -0.47 0.42 4.48
N GLN A 311 0.71 -0.18 4.70
CA GLN A 311 0.99 -1.55 4.32
C GLN A 311 0.18 -2.50 5.21
N THR A 312 -0.86 -3.11 4.69
CA THR A 312 -1.56 -4.19 5.38
C THR A 312 -0.75 -5.47 5.21
N ILE A 313 -0.03 -5.86 6.25
CA ILE A 313 0.69 -7.15 6.29
C ILE A 313 -0.35 -8.25 6.52
N LEU A 314 -0.69 -9.00 5.49
CA LEU A 314 -1.50 -10.20 5.63
C LEU A 314 -0.58 -11.37 5.98
N VAL A 315 -0.63 -11.80 7.25
CA VAL A 315 0.06 -13.01 7.70
C VAL A 315 -0.86 -14.20 7.49
N ASN A 316 -0.47 -15.09 6.60
CA ASN A 316 -1.22 -16.33 6.38
C ASN A 316 -0.70 -17.38 7.37
N TRP A 317 -1.55 -17.79 8.35
CA TRP A 317 -1.21 -18.72 9.39
C TRP A 317 -1.60 -20.15 8.97
N LYS A 318 -0.61 -21.05 8.93
CA LYS A 318 -0.86 -22.49 8.78
C LYS A 318 -1.01 -23.08 10.17
N GLU A 319 -2.18 -23.62 10.46
CA GLU A 319 -2.52 -24.16 11.78
C GLU A 319 -2.27 -25.68 11.84
N PHE A 320 -1.65 -26.15 12.90
CA PHE A 320 -1.31 -27.55 13.10
C PHE A 320 -2.23 -28.26 14.11
N TYR A 321 -3.19 -27.55 14.71
CA TYR A 321 -4.07 -28.14 15.71
C TYR A 321 -4.90 -29.35 15.21
N PRO A 322 -5.33 -29.48 13.92
CA PRO A 322 -6.11 -30.64 13.50
C PRO A 322 -5.31 -31.94 13.58
N VAL A 323 -4.04 -31.88 13.24
CA VAL A 323 -3.15 -33.05 13.32
C VAL A 323 -2.97 -33.51 14.77
N LEU A 324 -2.76 -32.55 15.67
CA LEU A 324 -2.63 -32.85 17.10
C LEU A 324 -3.92 -33.41 17.70
N CYS A 325 -5.10 -32.94 17.27
CA CYS A 325 -6.39 -33.49 17.68
C CYS A 325 -6.54 -34.97 17.25
N TRP A 326 -6.18 -35.31 16.02
CA TRP A 326 -6.23 -36.70 15.57
C TRP A 326 -5.29 -37.62 16.34
N ILE A 327 -4.07 -37.15 16.62
CA ILE A 327 -3.09 -37.88 17.45
C ILE A 327 -3.65 -38.09 18.87
N ALA A 328 -4.24 -37.07 19.46
CA ALA A 328 -4.81 -37.16 20.80
C ALA A 328 -5.95 -38.19 20.85
N ILE A 329 -6.89 -38.12 19.90
CA ILE A 329 -8.01 -39.07 19.81
C ILE A 329 -7.50 -40.50 19.64
N ALA A 330 -6.52 -40.72 18.75
CA ALA A 330 -5.94 -42.04 18.51
C ALA A 330 -5.27 -42.61 19.78
N LEU A 331 -4.50 -41.80 20.52
CA LEU A 331 -3.86 -42.22 21.75
C LEU A 331 -4.85 -42.56 22.87
N LEU A 332 -5.93 -41.77 23.03
CA LEU A 332 -6.97 -42.01 24.02
C LEU A 332 -7.76 -43.30 23.71
N LEU A 333 -8.14 -43.48 22.46
CA LEU A 333 -8.86 -44.69 22.03
C LEU A 333 -7.98 -45.92 22.16
N PHE A 334 -6.70 -45.84 21.82
CA PHE A 334 -5.75 -46.93 21.97
C PHE A 334 -5.54 -47.29 23.44
N GLY A 335 -5.37 -46.29 24.32
CA GLY A 335 -5.29 -46.53 25.76
C GLY A 335 -6.52 -47.23 26.31
N MET A 336 -7.73 -46.78 25.90
CA MET A 336 -9.00 -47.39 26.30
C MET A 336 -9.18 -48.84 25.78
N LEU A 337 -8.76 -49.09 24.54
CA LEU A 337 -8.78 -50.42 23.93
C LEU A 337 -7.85 -51.39 24.67
N LEU A 338 -6.61 -50.95 24.96
CA LEU A 338 -5.64 -51.76 25.73
C LEU A 338 -6.17 -52.12 27.13
N GLU A 339 -6.77 -51.16 27.82
CA GLU A 339 -7.32 -51.38 29.16
C GLU A 339 -8.49 -52.38 29.16
N LYS A 340 -9.36 -52.30 28.12
CA LYS A 340 -10.57 -53.16 28.07
C LYS A 340 -10.36 -54.52 27.38
N THR A 341 -9.28 -54.70 26.57
CA THR A 341 -9.09 -55.94 25.84
C THR A 341 -7.88 -56.74 26.36
N VAL A 342 -6.67 -56.21 26.23
CA VAL A 342 -5.43 -56.94 26.52
C VAL A 342 -5.09 -56.94 28.01
N LEU A 343 -5.49 -55.86 28.72
CA LEU A 343 -5.17 -55.64 30.12
C LEU A 343 -6.40 -55.78 31.04
N LEU A 344 -7.40 -56.54 30.60
CA LEU A 344 -8.62 -56.77 31.34
C LEU A 344 -8.27 -57.26 32.75
N ARG A 345 -8.71 -56.51 33.76
CA ARG A 345 -8.66 -56.95 35.17
C ARG A 345 -9.92 -57.75 35.44
N ILE A 346 -9.75 -59.05 35.57
CA ILE A 346 -10.77 -59.86 36.21
C ILE A 346 -10.67 -59.55 37.73
N PRO A 347 -11.72 -59.06 38.38
CA PRO A 347 -11.67 -58.66 39.75
C PRO A 347 -11.35 -59.82 40.72
#